data_97f327999265a12e19229bcfb78c0853
#
_entry.id   97f327999265a12e19229bcfb78c0853
#
_cell.length_a   1.000
_cell.length_b   1.000
_cell.length_c   1.000
_cell.angle_alpha   90.00
_cell.angle_beta   90.00
_cell.angle_gamma   90.00
#
_symmetry.space_group_name_H-M   'P 1'
#
loop_
_entity.id
_entity.type
_entity.pdbx_description
1 polymer ?
#
loop_
_entity_poly.entity_id
_entity_poly.type
_entity_poly.pdbx_seq_one_letter_code
_entity_poly.pdbx_strand_id
1 'polypeptide(L)'
;MLVLGSGIAALNAVQSRKAIRLFWSFLAMALVTWSLNTLSWIYYALVQGRDHPPHLVSAAPLALHIVFIIAAVASRPHLKFSPRRGYRTTFNFLVLLFFWTFAYALLWIAHPFTDWNTAIHLRGQALYLLENFFLLVILSVLIVRADAPWKSLYWHLLGASALYILGSSLAN
;
A
#
# COMPACT_ATOMS: atom_id res chain seq x y z
N MET A 1 -0.83 -14.62 -8.97
CA MET A 1 -2.02 -13.84 -8.56
C MET A 1 -1.80 -12.32 -8.62
N LEU A 2 -0.75 -11.75 -8.01
CA LEU A 2 -0.49 -10.30 -8.01
C LEU A 2 -0.34 -9.69 -9.41
N VAL A 3 0.41 -10.34 -10.30
CA VAL A 3 0.61 -9.88 -11.70
C VAL A 3 -0.72 -9.86 -12.46
N LEU A 4 -1.56 -10.88 -12.30
CA LEU A 4 -2.89 -10.89 -12.91
C LEU A 4 -3.78 -9.78 -12.35
N GLY A 5 -3.75 -9.57 -11.03
CA GLY A 5 -4.49 -8.50 -10.37
C GLY A 5 -4.05 -7.11 -10.86
N SER A 6 -2.74 -6.88 -11.04
CA SER A 6 -2.22 -5.63 -11.59
C SER A 6 -2.65 -5.40 -13.03
N GLY A 7 -2.66 -6.45 -13.86
CA GLY A 7 -3.15 -6.39 -15.24
C GLY A 7 -4.63 -6.04 -15.32
N ILE A 8 -5.47 -6.69 -14.51
CA ILE A 8 -6.91 -6.39 -14.43
C ILE A 8 -7.14 -4.95 -13.95
N ALA A 9 -6.41 -4.49 -12.93
CA ALA A 9 -6.52 -3.12 -12.46
C ALA A 9 -6.09 -2.10 -13.52
N ALA A 10 -5.01 -2.38 -14.27
CA ALA A 10 -4.55 -1.54 -15.38
C ALA A 10 -5.59 -1.47 -16.52
N LEU A 11 -6.19 -2.59 -16.91
CA LEU A 11 -7.27 -2.62 -17.89
C LEU A 11 -8.47 -1.80 -17.45
N ASN A 12 -8.90 -1.96 -16.20
CA ASN A 12 -9.97 -1.13 -15.64
C ASN A 12 -9.61 0.37 -15.61
N ALA A 13 -8.34 0.71 -15.37
CA ALA A 13 -7.88 2.10 -15.44
C ALA A 13 -8.01 2.68 -16.85
N VAL A 14 -7.62 1.93 -17.89
CA VAL A 14 -7.74 2.37 -19.30
C VAL A 14 -9.21 2.57 -19.70
N GLN A 15 -10.09 1.67 -19.28
CA GLN A 15 -11.51 1.71 -19.61
C GLN A 15 -12.30 2.74 -18.80
N SER A 16 -11.77 3.21 -17.70
CA SER A 16 -12.44 4.12 -16.76
C SER A 16 -12.16 5.59 -17.05
N ARG A 17 -12.95 6.47 -16.44
CA ARG A 17 -12.82 7.94 -16.59
C ARG A 17 -12.65 8.62 -15.23
N LYS A 18 -11.95 9.76 -15.22
CA LYS A 18 -11.79 10.67 -14.06
C LYS A 18 -11.34 9.95 -12.78
N ALA A 19 -12.09 10.10 -11.68
CA ALA A 19 -11.75 9.56 -10.37
C ALA A 19 -11.68 8.02 -10.35
N ILE A 20 -12.49 7.34 -11.15
CA ILE A 20 -12.48 5.88 -11.28
C ILE A 20 -11.16 5.43 -11.95
N ARG A 21 -10.69 6.15 -12.97
CA ARG A 21 -9.38 5.90 -13.59
C ARG A 21 -8.26 6.05 -12.56
N LEU A 22 -8.28 7.13 -11.77
CA LEU A 22 -7.26 7.37 -10.73
C LEU A 22 -7.24 6.23 -9.70
N PHE A 23 -8.41 5.80 -9.24
CA PHE A 23 -8.52 4.66 -8.32
C PHE A 23 -7.84 3.41 -8.89
N TRP A 24 -8.22 3.00 -10.09
CA TRP A 24 -7.67 1.80 -10.72
C TRP A 24 -6.19 1.93 -11.07
N SER A 25 -5.74 3.13 -11.48
CA SER A 25 -4.31 3.39 -11.72
C SER A 25 -3.48 3.25 -10.46
N PHE A 26 -3.90 3.84 -9.36
CA PHE A 26 -3.19 3.70 -8.08
C PHE A 26 -3.24 2.26 -7.55
N LEU A 27 -4.35 1.56 -7.71
CA LEU A 27 -4.45 0.16 -7.34
C LEU A 27 -3.52 -0.73 -8.18
N ALA A 28 -3.43 -0.47 -9.49
CA ALA A 28 -2.49 -1.17 -10.37
C ALA A 28 -1.04 -0.93 -9.94
N MET A 29 -0.66 0.33 -9.66
CA MET A 29 0.67 0.69 -9.17
C MET A 29 0.99 0.01 -7.82
N ALA A 30 0.03 -0.06 -6.92
CA ALA A 30 0.18 -0.77 -5.65
C ALA A 30 0.49 -2.26 -5.88
N LEU A 31 -0.26 -2.93 -6.74
CA LEU A 31 -0.05 -4.34 -7.04
C LEU A 31 1.26 -4.60 -7.78
N VAL A 32 1.69 -3.69 -8.66
CA VAL A 32 2.99 -3.75 -9.33
C VAL A 32 4.13 -3.63 -8.32
N THR A 33 4.10 -2.63 -7.45
CA THR A 33 5.14 -2.44 -6.43
C THR A 33 5.21 -3.62 -5.47
N TRP A 34 4.07 -4.18 -5.09
CA TRP A 34 4.05 -5.42 -4.30
C TRP A 34 4.63 -6.60 -5.06
N SER A 35 4.31 -6.76 -6.34
CA SER A 35 4.90 -7.81 -7.19
C SER A 35 6.42 -7.66 -7.28
N LEU A 36 6.93 -6.45 -7.43
CA LEU A 36 8.37 -6.16 -7.43
C LEU A 36 9.03 -6.57 -6.12
N ASN A 37 8.41 -6.27 -4.98
CA ASN A 37 8.90 -6.71 -3.69
C ASN A 37 8.99 -8.24 -3.60
N THR A 38 7.90 -8.94 -3.98
CA THR A 38 7.86 -10.41 -3.97
C THR A 38 8.91 -11.02 -4.92
N LEU A 39 9.06 -10.47 -6.12
CA LEU A 39 10.06 -10.91 -7.09
C LEU A 39 11.49 -10.69 -6.58
N SER A 40 11.75 -9.58 -5.88
CA SER A 40 13.06 -9.34 -5.27
C SER A 40 13.41 -10.41 -4.23
N TRP A 41 12.48 -10.79 -3.36
CA TRP A 41 12.68 -11.86 -2.40
C TRP A 41 12.98 -13.19 -3.08
N ILE A 42 12.21 -13.56 -4.09
CA ILE A 42 12.42 -14.79 -4.86
C ILE A 42 13.80 -14.78 -5.54
N TYR A 43 14.18 -13.65 -6.15
CA TYR A 43 15.48 -13.51 -6.82
C TYR A 43 16.65 -13.69 -5.84
N TYR A 44 16.61 -13.00 -4.70
CA TYR A 44 17.68 -13.09 -3.71
C TYR A 44 17.76 -14.48 -3.08
N ALA A 45 16.63 -15.12 -2.81
CA ALA A 45 16.62 -16.49 -2.26
C ALA A 45 17.13 -17.53 -3.27
N LEU A 46 16.61 -17.50 -4.52
CA LEU A 46 16.90 -18.56 -5.49
C LEU A 46 18.20 -18.36 -6.28
N VAL A 47 18.53 -17.09 -6.63
CA VAL A 47 19.68 -16.79 -7.51
C VAL A 47 20.91 -16.40 -6.71
N GLN A 48 20.74 -15.64 -5.63
CA GLN A 48 21.86 -15.16 -4.82
C GLN A 48 22.17 -16.02 -3.60
N GLY A 49 21.29 -16.98 -3.27
CA GLY A 49 21.46 -17.83 -2.07
C GLY A 49 21.46 -17.03 -0.77
N ARG A 50 20.77 -15.89 -0.74
CA ARG A 50 20.65 -15.00 0.43
C ARG A 50 19.24 -15.08 0.99
N ASP A 51 19.12 -15.19 2.30
CA ASP A 51 17.81 -15.25 2.97
C ASP A 51 17.00 -13.95 2.83
N HIS A 52 17.68 -12.82 2.63
CA HIS A 52 17.03 -11.51 2.56
C HIS A 52 17.61 -10.63 1.45
N PRO A 53 16.75 -9.90 0.69
CA PRO A 53 17.21 -8.84 -0.20
C PRO A 53 17.82 -7.67 0.60
N PRO A 54 18.69 -6.84 -0.01
CA PRO A 54 19.17 -5.62 0.61
C PRO A 54 17.97 -4.77 1.07
N HIS A 55 18.07 -4.18 2.25
CA HIS A 55 16.97 -3.50 2.92
C HIS A 55 16.27 -2.45 2.03
N LEU A 56 17.01 -1.65 1.27
CA LEU A 56 16.44 -0.67 0.34
C LEU A 56 15.62 -1.30 -0.78
N VAL A 57 16.05 -2.48 -1.27
CA VAL A 57 15.38 -3.17 -2.39
C VAL A 57 14.02 -3.73 -1.97
N SER A 58 13.86 -4.11 -0.70
CA SER A 58 12.59 -4.60 -0.16
C SER A 58 11.74 -3.50 0.44
N ALA A 59 12.33 -2.57 1.19
CA ALA A 59 11.59 -1.53 1.90
C ALA A 59 10.92 -0.51 0.96
N ALA A 60 11.60 -0.08 -0.11
CA ALA A 60 11.05 0.93 -1.02
C ALA A 60 9.79 0.45 -1.77
N PRO A 61 9.75 -0.74 -2.41
CA PRO A 61 8.52 -1.23 -3.02
C PRO A 61 7.39 -1.45 -2.01
N LEU A 62 7.71 -1.90 -0.79
CA LEU A 62 6.72 -2.14 0.25
C LEU A 62 6.09 -0.83 0.71
N ALA A 63 6.88 0.20 0.97
CA ALA A 63 6.40 1.53 1.32
C ALA A 63 5.52 2.14 0.21
N LEU A 64 5.99 2.06 -1.04
CA LEU A 64 5.23 2.57 -2.19
C LEU A 64 3.91 1.83 -2.40
N HIS A 65 3.88 0.51 -2.17
CA HIS A 65 2.66 -0.28 -2.24
C HIS A 65 1.55 0.32 -1.37
N ILE A 66 1.83 0.58 -0.11
CA ILE A 66 0.84 1.10 0.84
C ILE A 66 0.43 2.54 0.49
N VAL A 67 1.39 3.38 0.13
CA VAL A 67 1.11 4.74 -0.34
C VAL A 67 0.13 4.73 -1.52
N PHE A 68 0.33 3.84 -2.49
CA PHE A 68 -0.57 3.74 -3.64
C PHE A 68 -1.95 3.17 -3.27
N ILE A 69 -2.05 2.22 -2.33
CA ILE A 69 -3.36 1.77 -1.84
C ILE A 69 -4.10 2.92 -1.15
N ILE A 70 -3.43 3.68 -0.28
CA ILE A 70 -4.02 4.84 0.38
C ILE A 70 -4.46 5.88 -0.65
N ALA A 71 -3.67 6.12 -1.69
CA ALA A 71 -4.02 7.01 -2.79
C ALA A 71 -5.26 6.54 -3.56
N ALA A 72 -5.34 5.23 -3.86
CA ALA A 72 -6.51 4.64 -4.50
C ALA A 72 -7.77 4.88 -3.65
N VAL A 73 -7.70 4.55 -2.38
CA VAL A 73 -8.80 4.71 -1.42
C VAL A 73 -9.17 6.19 -1.24
N ALA A 74 -8.19 7.09 -1.17
CA ALA A 74 -8.39 8.53 -1.03
C ALA A 74 -9.03 9.17 -2.28
N SER A 75 -8.91 8.55 -3.46
CA SER A 75 -9.55 9.04 -4.69
C SER A 75 -11.08 9.02 -4.63
N ARG A 76 -11.67 8.23 -3.70
CA ARG A 76 -13.12 8.14 -3.42
C ARG A 76 -13.98 8.09 -4.69
N PRO A 77 -13.82 7.08 -5.54
CA PRO A 77 -14.48 7.00 -6.84
C PRO A 77 -16.01 6.91 -6.74
N HIS A 78 -16.54 6.49 -5.61
CA HIS A 78 -17.98 6.41 -5.31
C HIS A 78 -18.64 7.76 -5.05
N LEU A 79 -17.87 8.84 -4.89
CA LEU A 79 -18.43 10.18 -4.66
C LEU A 79 -18.41 10.99 -5.94
N LYS A 80 -19.52 11.76 -6.20
CA LYS A 80 -19.60 12.67 -7.34
C LYS A 80 -18.44 13.66 -7.32
N PHE A 81 -17.78 13.80 -8.46
CA PHE A 81 -16.64 14.71 -8.62
C PHE A 81 -17.08 16.17 -8.44
N SER A 82 -16.34 16.89 -7.58
CA SER A 82 -16.45 18.35 -7.43
C SER A 82 -15.03 18.92 -7.48
N PRO A 83 -14.77 20.03 -8.21
CA PRO A 83 -13.42 20.62 -8.30
C PRO A 83 -12.81 20.94 -6.93
N ARG A 84 -13.57 21.56 -6.03
CA ARG A 84 -13.11 21.85 -4.65
C ARG A 84 -12.74 20.59 -3.87
N ARG A 85 -13.43 19.48 -4.13
CA ARG A 85 -13.13 18.19 -3.49
C ARG A 85 -11.87 17.55 -4.08
N GLY A 86 -11.62 17.77 -5.38
CA GLY A 86 -10.36 17.31 -6.03
C GLY A 86 -9.14 17.89 -5.34
N TYR A 87 -9.07 19.19 -5.17
CA TYR A 87 -7.94 19.85 -4.48
C TYR A 87 -7.77 19.36 -3.05
N ARG A 88 -8.85 19.19 -2.30
CA ARG A 88 -8.80 18.68 -0.92
C ARG A 88 -8.27 17.23 -0.87
N THR A 89 -8.68 16.40 -1.82
CA THR A 89 -8.21 15.00 -1.90
C THR A 89 -6.74 14.94 -2.26
N THR A 90 -6.29 15.75 -3.23
CA THR A 90 -4.87 15.85 -3.59
C THR A 90 -4.03 16.37 -2.42
N PHE A 91 -4.49 17.41 -1.74
CA PHE A 91 -3.80 17.93 -0.57
C PHE A 91 -3.68 16.88 0.55
N ASN A 92 -4.77 16.20 0.90
CA ASN A 92 -4.75 15.13 1.90
C ASN A 92 -3.82 13.98 1.49
N PHE A 93 -3.78 13.64 0.21
CA PHE A 93 -2.86 12.63 -0.30
C PHE A 93 -1.40 13.08 -0.14
N LEU A 94 -1.07 14.32 -0.51
CA LEU A 94 0.29 14.86 -0.34
C LEU A 94 0.71 14.90 1.13
N VAL A 95 -0.21 15.27 2.03
CA VAL A 95 0.05 15.25 3.49
C VAL A 95 0.32 13.84 3.98
N LEU A 96 -0.47 12.85 3.54
CA LEU A 96 -0.24 11.44 3.89
C LEU A 96 1.08 10.92 3.33
N LEU A 97 1.38 11.23 2.06
CA LEU A 97 2.64 10.87 1.43
C LEU A 97 3.83 11.46 2.21
N PHE A 98 3.75 12.76 2.53
CA PHE A 98 4.78 13.44 3.32
C PHE A 98 4.93 12.81 4.71
N PHE A 99 3.81 12.54 5.39
CA PHE A 99 3.82 11.91 6.72
C PHE A 99 4.51 10.54 6.68
N TRP A 100 4.16 9.67 5.74
CA TRP A 100 4.77 8.34 5.64
C TRP A 100 6.23 8.42 5.21
N THR A 101 6.58 9.28 4.26
CA THR A 101 7.98 9.50 3.86
C THR A 101 8.81 9.98 5.04
N PHE A 102 8.28 10.91 5.83
CA PHE A 102 8.93 11.42 7.03
C PHE A 102 9.07 10.34 8.11
N ALA A 103 8.04 9.54 8.35
CA ALA A 103 8.08 8.43 9.30
C ALA A 103 9.16 7.39 8.92
N TYR A 104 9.23 7.02 7.63
CA TYR A 104 10.30 6.16 7.13
C TYR A 104 11.68 6.82 7.26
N ALA A 105 11.82 8.08 6.92
CA ALA A 105 13.09 8.81 7.06
C ALA A 105 13.56 8.89 8.53
N LEU A 106 12.64 9.15 9.47
CA LEU A 106 12.96 9.13 10.90
C LEU A 106 13.45 7.78 11.38
N LEU A 107 12.85 6.69 10.91
CA LEU A 107 13.31 5.34 11.23
C LEU A 107 14.73 5.08 10.73
N TRP A 108 15.09 5.68 9.59
CA TRP A 108 16.42 5.58 9.01
C TRP A 108 17.46 6.44 9.73
N ILE A 109 17.11 7.67 10.12
CA ILE A 109 18.02 8.65 10.73
C ILE A 109 18.25 8.34 12.22
N ALA A 110 17.26 7.79 12.91
CA ALA A 110 17.29 7.57 14.36
C ALA A 110 18.28 6.47 14.82
N HIS A 111 19.23 6.04 13.98
CA HIS A 111 20.08 4.88 14.23
C HIS A 111 21.59 5.06 14.12
N PRO A 112 22.27 5.61 15.13
CA PRO A 112 23.69 5.34 15.27
C PRO A 112 24.08 4.29 16.33
N PHE A 113 23.18 3.77 17.20
CA PHE A 113 23.63 3.20 18.47
C PHE A 113 23.13 1.82 18.90
N THR A 114 22.46 1.04 18.05
CA THR A 114 22.01 -0.30 18.43
C THR A 114 22.27 -1.33 17.33
N ASP A 115 22.38 -2.60 17.72
CA ASP A 115 22.54 -3.75 16.86
C ASP A 115 21.60 -3.64 15.64
N TRP A 116 22.20 -3.25 14.52
CA TRP A 116 21.54 -2.76 13.32
C TRP A 116 20.44 -3.69 12.79
N ASN A 117 20.67 -5.00 12.89
CA ASN A 117 19.78 -6.00 12.30
C ASN A 117 18.45 -6.18 13.07
N THR A 118 18.51 -6.32 14.39
CA THR A 118 17.30 -6.60 15.21
C THR A 118 16.40 -5.39 15.36
N ALA A 119 16.97 -4.22 15.54
CA ALA A 119 16.18 -2.99 15.74
C ALA A 119 15.49 -2.51 14.46
N ILE A 120 16.08 -2.71 13.29
CA ILE A 120 15.46 -2.40 12.00
C ILE A 120 14.28 -3.32 11.72
N HIS A 121 14.41 -4.62 11.97
CA HIS A 121 13.31 -5.58 11.79
C HIS A 121 12.10 -5.21 12.65
N LEU A 122 12.27 -4.99 13.94
CA LEU A 122 11.17 -4.66 14.86
C LEU A 122 10.47 -3.35 14.49
N ARG A 123 11.21 -2.34 14.06
CA ARG A 123 10.64 -1.03 13.71
C ARG A 123 9.99 -1.04 12.34
N GLY A 124 10.59 -1.74 11.38
CA GLY A 124 9.98 -1.95 10.07
C GLY A 124 8.65 -2.69 10.20
N GLN A 125 8.59 -3.72 11.04
CA GLN A 125 7.35 -4.43 11.34
C GLN A 125 6.32 -3.55 12.04
N ALA A 126 6.72 -2.75 13.03
CA ALA A 126 5.81 -1.86 13.73
C ALA A 126 5.21 -0.80 12.78
N LEU A 127 6.03 -0.21 11.91
CA LEU A 127 5.55 0.74 10.92
C LEU A 127 4.60 0.07 9.93
N TYR A 128 4.95 -1.09 9.42
CA TYR A 128 4.12 -1.89 8.53
C TYR A 128 2.76 -2.25 9.16
N LEU A 129 2.76 -2.67 10.42
CA LEU A 129 1.51 -2.93 11.16
C LEU A 129 0.66 -1.66 11.33
N LEU A 130 1.30 -0.54 11.64
CA LEU A 130 0.61 0.74 11.77
C LEU A 130 -0.03 1.20 10.46
N GLU A 131 0.68 1.08 9.33
CA GLU A 131 0.16 1.39 8.00
C GLU A 131 -1.05 0.52 7.65
N ASN A 132 -0.92 -0.77 7.87
CA ASN A 132 -2.01 -1.72 7.60
C ASN A 132 -3.22 -1.48 8.51
N PHE A 133 -3.00 -1.18 9.78
CA PHE A 133 -4.08 -0.79 10.69
C PHE A 133 -4.81 0.45 10.19
N PHE A 134 -4.07 1.46 9.76
CA PHE A 134 -4.63 2.68 9.19
C PHE A 134 -5.44 2.39 7.91
N LEU A 135 -4.94 1.52 7.03
CA LEU A 135 -5.65 1.06 5.85
C LEU A 135 -6.97 0.35 6.20
N LEU A 136 -6.96 -0.56 7.17
CA LEU A 136 -8.18 -1.26 7.62
C LEU A 136 -9.22 -0.27 8.18
N VAL A 137 -8.80 0.71 8.97
CA VAL A 137 -9.69 1.76 9.50
C VAL A 137 -10.31 2.57 8.36
N ILE A 138 -9.52 3.02 7.37
CA ILE A 138 -10.03 3.78 6.22
C ILE A 138 -11.03 2.93 5.42
N LEU A 139 -10.69 1.69 5.10
CA LEU A 139 -11.56 0.80 4.34
C LEU A 139 -12.88 0.56 5.08
N SER A 140 -12.85 0.35 6.41
CA SER A 140 -14.06 0.19 7.24
C SER A 140 -14.96 1.42 7.17
N VAL A 141 -14.39 2.63 7.27
CA VAL A 141 -15.14 3.89 7.13
C VAL A 141 -15.76 4.02 5.74
N LEU A 142 -15.04 3.62 4.70
CA LEU A 142 -15.54 3.69 3.32
C LEU A 142 -16.66 2.69 3.06
N ILE A 143 -16.58 1.49 3.61
CA ILE A 143 -17.65 0.47 3.51
C ILE A 143 -18.98 1.02 4.04
N VAL A 144 -18.93 1.75 5.15
CA VAL A 144 -20.15 2.37 5.74
C VAL A 144 -20.73 3.47 4.84
N ARG A 145 -19.87 4.19 4.09
CA ARG A 145 -20.25 5.39 3.32
C ARG A 145 -20.42 5.16 1.83
N ALA A 146 -20.04 3.99 1.32
CA ALA A 146 -20.05 3.69 -0.10
C ALA A 146 -21.40 3.16 -0.59
N ASP A 147 -21.71 3.41 -1.86
CA ASP A 147 -22.83 2.79 -2.57
C ASP A 147 -22.59 1.28 -2.79
N ALA A 148 -23.66 0.51 -3.01
CA ALA A 148 -23.62 -0.95 -3.08
C ALA A 148 -22.49 -1.56 -3.91
N PRO A 149 -22.23 -1.15 -5.17
CA PRO A 149 -21.17 -1.75 -5.98
C PRO A 149 -19.77 -1.51 -5.42
N TRP A 150 -19.52 -0.30 -4.89
CA TRP A 150 -18.25 0.06 -4.25
C TRP A 150 -18.07 -0.58 -2.88
N LYS A 151 -19.17 -0.77 -2.15
CA LYS A 151 -19.18 -1.44 -0.86
C LYS A 151 -18.63 -2.86 -0.97
N SER A 152 -19.08 -3.62 -1.98
CA SER A 152 -18.56 -4.97 -2.25
C SER A 152 -17.06 -4.96 -2.51
N LEU A 153 -16.56 -4.05 -3.36
CA LEU A 153 -15.13 -3.92 -3.66
C LEU A 153 -14.31 -3.61 -2.39
N TYR A 154 -14.77 -2.66 -1.56
CA TYR A 154 -14.06 -2.32 -0.32
C TYR A 154 -14.08 -3.45 0.70
N TRP A 155 -15.14 -4.28 0.75
CA TRP A 155 -15.16 -5.49 1.56
C TRP A 155 -14.10 -6.51 1.12
N HIS A 156 -13.93 -6.71 -0.18
CA HIS A 156 -12.89 -7.61 -0.70
C HIS A 156 -11.49 -7.07 -0.40
N LEU A 157 -11.27 -5.77 -0.55
CA LEU A 157 -9.99 -5.14 -0.20
C LEU A 157 -9.70 -5.24 1.30
N LEU A 158 -10.70 -5.01 2.16
CA LEU A 158 -10.57 -5.16 3.61
C LEU A 158 -10.22 -6.61 3.99
N GLY A 159 -10.95 -7.58 3.45
CA GLY A 159 -10.71 -8.99 3.71
C GLY A 159 -9.31 -9.44 3.24
N ALA A 160 -8.90 -9.04 2.04
CA ALA A 160 -7.56 -9.34 1.52
C ALA A 160 -6.46 -8.71 2.38
N SER A 161 -6.62 -7.45 2.80
CA SER A 161 -5.66 -6.78 3.68
C SER A 161 -5.58 -7.43 5.05
N ALA A 162 -6.72 -7.79 5.65
CA ALA A 162 -6.78 -8.45 6.95
C ALA A 162 -6.10 -9.84 6.91
N LEU A 163 -6.39 -10.64 5.88
CA LEU A 163 -5.77 -11.95 5.70
C LEU A 163 -4.25 -11.83 5.48
N TYR A 164 -3.82 -10.81 4.74
CA TYR A 164 -2.40 -10.57 4.52
C TYR A 164 -1.68 -10.18 5.82
N ILE A 165 -2.26 -9.31 6.64
CA ILE A 165 -1.71 -8.93 7.96
C ILE A 165 -1.60 -10.16 8.85
N LEU A 166 -2.65 -10.97 8.94
CA LEU A 166 -2.65 -12.20 9.73
C LEU A 166 -1.57 -13.17 9.24
N GLY A 167 -1.50 -13.41 7.92
CA GLY A 167 -0.49 -14.28 7.33
C GLY A 167 0.94 -13.80 7.60
N SER A 168 1.21 -12.50 7.45
CA SER A 168 2.54 -11.92 7.71
C SER A 168 2.91 -11.95 9.19
N SER A 169 1.93 -11.79 10.09
CA SER A 169 2.15 -11.85 11.55
C SER A 169 2.39 -13.28 12.06
N LEU A 170 1.88 -14.29 11.35
CA LEU A 170 2.09 -15.70 11.70
C LEU A 170 3.42 -16.24 11.11
N ALA A 171 3.93 -15.62 10.05
CA ALA A 171 5.16 -16.04 9.37
C ALA A 171 6.43 -15.42 9.98
N ASN A 172 6.31 -14.40 10.83
CA ASN A 172 7.40 -13.73 11.54
C ASN A 172 7.35 -14.03 13.05
#